data_0319942321f4c55b07fa42fa10c73c3a
#
_entry.id   0319942321f4c55b07fa42fa10c73c3a
#
_cell.length_a   1.000
_cell.length_b   1.000
_cell.length_c   1.000
_cell.angle_alpha   90.00
_cell.angle_beta   90.00
_cell.angle_gamma   90.00
#
_symmetry.space_group_name_H-M   'P 1'
#
loop_
_entity.id
_entity.type
_entity.pdbx_description
1 polymer ?
#
loop_
_entity_poly.entity_id
_entity_poly.type
_entity_poly.pdbx_seq_one_letter_code
_entity_poly.pdbx_strand_id
1 'polypeptide(L)'
;MEQLRGKIMKIRKICLLSLLITLIFGVVSCSDNKYGEYGYRIEEDLTTTNIIDDNYGNFYEIFVRSFYDSDGDGIGDLKGVTKKLDYISELGFTGIWLMPINKSSSYHKYNVDDYYAIDYQYGTMADFEELIAECHKRGIKIIIDLVLNHSGSNNPLFNKAVNARIKYQAGLELSEADEKFKDFYTFFDSSSDIPKGVTAYKAPNASFYYEANFDSSMPELNYDSPYVYEEVRNIMKFYLDKGVDGFRLDAVKYFYYNYHSKNVEVLSKINQMAKEINPKAYIVGECWDSDAVISQYYKSGIDSFFNFPGSVTNPNGYILNGINREGDALNTYYEGMLKNITLAGEYVPAPFIDNHDTVRFTSTRNYRNSKFQYALLSMLNGNTFTYYGDEVGMVGTKEVDQNVRIPILWGEESGDCSLISGVTSHELTRYIYPTVSEQIADEDSFYNFYKKCLLIRNQNPEIARGNIELVTMDRDTDKLLFISKEYNGNKIGIVFNFSPYYDLTIDIKQYGYEEVIGQIVVDNSEKYIGELKDGKIKMPSYSIAIVKWG
;
A
#
# COMPACT_ATOMS: atom_id res chain seq x y z
N MET A 1 22.59 20.90 62.29
CA MET A 1 22.49 21.04 60.81
C MET A 1 23.84 20.87 60.11
N GLU A 2 24.93 21.35 60.70
CA GLU A 2 26.27 21.17 60.07
C GLU A 2 26.76 19.70 60.01
N GLN A 3 26.48 18.89 61.05
CA GLN A 3 26.85 17.46 61.01
C GLN A 3 26.09 16.65 59.93
N LEU A 4 24.88 17.06 59.59
CA LEU A 4 24.10 16.42 58.50
C LEU A 4 24.61 16.80 57.13
N ARG A 5 25.05 18.04 56.91
CA ARG A 5 25.70 18.49 55.67
C ARG A 5 27.04 17.78 55.43
N GLY A 6 27.83 17.54 56.45
CA GLY A 6 29.09 16.82 56.34
C GLY A 6 28.92 15.35 55.96
N LYS A 7 27.88 14.65 56.44
CA LYS A 7 27.54 13.27 56.04
C LYS A 7 27.04 13.18 54.61
N ILE A 8 26.19 14.13 54.17
CA ILE A 8 25.66 14.16 52.80
C ILE A 8 26.78 14.44 51.77
N MET A 9 27.72 15.32 52.09
CA MET A 9 28.88 15.59 51.24
C MET A 9 29.85 14.38 51.15
N LYS A 10 30.04 13.61 52.24
CA LYS A 10 30.84 12.37 52.19
C LYS A 10 30.17 11.27 51.36
N ILE A 11 28.83 11.10 51.46
CA ILE A 11 28.07 10.14 50.67
C ILE A 11 28.09 10.52 49.18
N ARG A 12 27.95 11.80 48.82
CA ARG A 12 28.08 12.26 47.44
C ARG A 12 29.48 12.04 46.86
N LYS A 13 30.56 12.22 47.63
CA LYS A 13 31.91 11.93 47.18
C LYS A 13 32.17 10.43 46.98
N ILE A 14 31.61 9.57 47.85
CA ILE A 14 31.72 8.11 47.70
C ILE A 14 30.88 7.63 46.48
N CYS A 15 29.69 8.16 46.26
CA CYS A 15 28.88 7.85 45.05
C CYS A 15 29.53 8.37 43.75
N LEU A 16 30.17 9.55 43.77
CA LEU A 16 30.92 10.03 42.59
C LEU A 16 32.19 9.20 42.32
N LEU A 17 32.86 8.73 43.37
CA LEU A 17 34.06 7.89 43.21
C LEU A 17 33.67 6.48 42.72
N SER A 18 32.56 5.91 43.18
CA SER A 18 32.04 4.63 42.67
C SER A 18 31.52 4.74 41.23
N LEU A 19 30.91 5.87 40.82
CA LEU A 19 30.52 6.14 39.46
C LEU A 19 31.74 6.33 38.50
N LEU A 20 32.83 6.98 39.02
CA LEU A 20 34.08 7.13 38.26
C LEU A 20 34.83 5.80 38.11
N ILE A 21 34.76 4.92 39.10
CA ILE A 21 35.40 3.59 39.05
C ILE A 21 34.60 2.65 38.12
N THR A 22 33.28 2.72 38.08
CA THR A 22 32.45 2.01 37.10
C THR A 22 32.63 2.54 35.67
N LEU A 23 32.86 3.85 35.49
CA LEU A 23 33.21 4.43 34.19
C LEU A 23 34.65 4.05 33.72
N ILE A 24 35.61 3.83 34.65
CA ILE A 24 36.97 3.42 34.28
C ILE A 24 37.06 1.89 34.01
N PHE A 25 36.19 1.08 34.62
CA PHE A 25 36.11 -0.35 34.32
C PHE A 25 35.14 -0.68 33.18
N GLY A 26 34.31 0.26 32.73
CA GLY A 26 33.42 0.14 31.57
C GLY A 26 34.11 0.46 30.23
N VAL A 27 35.38 0.90 30.24
CA VAL A 27 36.14 1.27 29.02
C VAL A 27 37.23 0.22 28.67
N VAL A 28 37.29 -0.89 29.38
CA VAL A 28 38.22 -1.99 29.07
C VAL A 28 37.45 -3.30 28.94
N SER A 29 36.55 -3.35 27.97
CA SER A 29 36.14 -4.60 27.36
C SER A 29 35.39 -4.31 26.02
N CYS A 30 36.00 -3.52 25.16
CA CYS A 30 35.87 -3.71 23.73
C CYS A 30 37.08 -4.51 23.26
N SER A 31 37.17 -5.77 23.66
CA SER A 31 37.82 -6.75 22.82
C SER A 31 36.86 -6.99 21.68
N ASP A 32 37.29 -6.66 20.47
CA ASP A 32 36.67 -7.04 19.20
C ASP A 32 36.34 -8.55 19.22
N ASN A 33 35.21 -8.90 19.81
CA ASN A 33 34.60 -10.20 19.58
C ASN A 33 33.90 -10.09 18.22
N LYS A 34 34.73 -10.18 17.15
CA LYS A 34 34.24 -10.29 15.77
C LYS A 34 33.29 -11.49 15.60
N TYR A 35 33.19 -12.36 16.59
CA TYR A 35 32.34 -13.55 16.61
C TYR A 35 31.50 -13.56 17.87
N GLY A 36 30.30 -12.96 17.81
CA GLY A 36 29.27 -13.13 18.83
C GLY A 36 28.57 -14.49 18.73
N GLU A 37 27.43 -14.65 19.41
CA GLU A 37 26.61 -15.88 19.36
C GLU A 37 26.21 -16.27 17.94
N TYR A 38 26.03 -15.30 17.05
CA TYR A 38 25.63 -15.49 15.65
C TYR A 38 26.80 -15.53 14.66
N GLY A 39 28.05 -15.41 15.10
CA GLY A 39 29.23 -15.35 14.24
C GLY A 39 29.69 -13.91 13.96
N TYR A 40 30.33 -13.68 12.82
CA TYR A 40 30.74 -12.34 12.41
C TYR A 40 29.53 -11.50 12.04
N ARG A 41 29.37 -10.33 12.69
CA ARG A 41 28.27 -9.39 12.36
C ARG A 41 28.55 -8.70 11.02
N ILE A 42 27.59 -8.81 10.12
CA ILE A 42 27.66 -8.18 8.80
C ILE A 42 27.23 -6.72 8.97
N GLU A 43 28.09 -5.79 8.51
CA GLU A 43 27.75 -4.36 8.46
C GLU A 43 26.97 -4.08 7.19
N GLU A 44 25.85 -3.35 7.31
CA GLU A 44 24.99 -2.97 6.19
C GLU A 44 25.16 -1.47 5.92
N ASP A 45 25.33 -1.10 4.66
CA ASP A 45 25.18 0.29 4.22
C ASP A 45 23.73 0.53 3.78
N LEU A 46 22.94 1.13 4.65
CA LEU A 46 21.55 1.50 4.37
C LEU A 46 21.41 2.93 3.82
N THR A 47 22.51 3.62 3.51
CA THR A 47 22.50 5.00 3.00
C THR A 47 22.39 5.06 1.49
N THR A 48 22.82 4.00 0.79
CA THR A 48 22.77 3.92 -0.67
C THR A 48 21.41 3.41 -1.14
N THR A 49 20.88 3.99 -2.21
CA THR A 49 19.67 3.51 -2.88
C THR A 49 19.94 3.34 -4.37
N ASN A 50 19.23 2.41 -5.01
CA ASN A 50 19.30 2.15 -6.43
C ASN A 50 17.88 2.25 -7.04
N ILE A 51 17.31 3.46 -6.99
CA ILE A 51 15.97 3.74 -7.50
C ILE A 51 16.05 3.97 -9.00
N ILE A 52 15.26 3.20 -9.74
CA ILE A 52 15.18 3.27 -11.20
C ILE A 52 13.91 4.03 -11.58
N ASP A 53 14.03 4.99 -12.54
CA ASP A 53 12.88 5.70 -13.10
C ASP A 53 12.13 4.82 -14.11
N ASP A 54 11.27 3.97 -13.59
CA ASP A 54 10.36 3.11 -14.35
C ASP A 54 9.00 2.99 -13.61
N ASN A 55 8.11 2.08 -14.03
CA ASN A 55 6.81 1.90 -13.40
C ASN A 55 6.83 1.06 -12.12
N TYR A 56 8.02 0.69 -11.61
CA TYR A 56 8.13 0.00 -10.34
C TYR A 56 8.31 0.98 -9.19
N GLY A 57 7.75 0.64 -8.02
CA GLY A 57 7.84 1.48 -6.83
C GLY A 57 7.28 0.81 -5.57
N ASN A 58 7.40 1.53 -4.46
CA ASN A 58 6.74 1.24 -3.20
C ASN A 58 5.77 2.37 -2.93
N PHE A 59 4.48 2.06 -2.95
CA PHE A 59 3.42 3.07 -2.83
C PHE A 59 2.87 3.13 -1.42
N TYR A 60 2.67 4.34 -0.93
CA TYR A 60 2.03 4.64 0.34
C TYR A 60 0.62 5.15 0.08
N GLU A 61 -0.40 4.39 0.50
CA GLU A 61 -1.80 4.75 0.37
C GLU A 61 -2.21 5.73 1.46
N ILE A 62 -2.76 6.87 1.08
CA ILE A 62 -3.12 7.96 2.00
C ILE A 62 -4.61 8.25 1.93
N PHE A 63 -5.30 8.12 3.07
CA PHE A 63 -6.59 8.74 3.28
C PHE A 63 -6.38 10.17 3.80
N VAL A 64 -6.45 11.16 2.91
CA VAL A 64 -6.09 12.55 3.17
C VAL A 64 -6.78 13.09 4.43
N ARG A 65 -8.09 12.82 4.61
CA ARG A 65 -8.89 13.27 5.76
C ARG A 65 -8.28 12.91 7.12
N SER A 66 -7.58 11.80 7.22
CA SER A 66 -7.08 11.24 8.49
C SER A 66 -5.56 11.24 8.59
N PHE A 67 -4.87 11.96 7.69
CA PHE A 67 -3.42 11.92 7.60
C PHE A 67 -2.77 13.07 8.39
N TYR A 68 -2.90 14.32 7.95
CA TYR A 68 -2.34 15.47 8.64
C TYR A 68 -3.19 16.72 8.40
N ASP A 69 -3.62 17.35 9.50
CA ASP A 69 -4.35 18.62 9.50
C ASP A 69 -3.36 19.78 9.49
N SER A 70 -3.32 20.54 8.40
CA SER A 70 -2.34 21.61 8.24
C SER A 70 -2.83 22.99 8.71
N ASP A 71 -4.14 23.17 8.84
CA ASP A 71 -4.80 24.46 9.13
C ASP A 71 -5.60 24.49 10.44
N GLY A 72 -5.76 23.34 11.12
CA GLY A 72 -6.33 23.22 12.45
C GLY A 72 -7.85 23.08 12.47
N ASP A 73 -8.47 22.68 11.36
CA ASP A 73 -9.92 22.46 11.29
C ASP A 73 -10.37 21.05 11.72
N GLY A 74 -9.40 20.17 11.99
CA GLY A 74 -9.60 18.77 12.39
C GLY A 74 -9.71 17.81 11.21
N ILE A 75 -9.50 18.27 9.99
CA ILE A 75 -9.56 17.46 8.76
C ILE A 75 -8.20 17.50 8.09
N GLY A 76 -7.65 16.34 7.76
CA GLY A 76 -6.42 16.28 6.98
C GLY A 76 -6.61 16.83 5.56
N ASP A 77 -5.56 17.45 5.03
CA ASP A 77 -5.61 18.20 3.78
C ASP A 77 -4.35 17.99 2.91
N LEU A 78 -4.36 18.47 1.67
CA LEU A 78 -3.26 18.29 0.71
C LEU A 78 -1.98 19.00 1.13
N LYS A 79 -2.09 20.15 1.82
CA LYS A 79 -0.91 20.83 2.39
C LYS A 79 -0.30 20.00 3.52
N GLY A 80 -1.14 19.30 4.28
CA GLY A 80 -0.71 18.35 5.30
C GLY A 80 0.07 17.19 4.69
N VAL A 81 -0.41 16.62 3.59
CA VAL A 81 0.34 15.60 2.84
C VAL A 81 1.68 16.18 2.37
N THR A 82 1.68 17.39 1.79
CA THR A 82 2.91 18.09 1.34
C THR A 82 3.92 18.26 2.48
N LYS A 83 3.48 18.67 3.67
CA LYS A 83 4.33 18.81 4.87
C LYS A 83 4.97 17.49 5.32
N LYS A 84 4.37 16.35 4.99
CA LYS A 84 4.82 15.00 5.42
C LYS A 84 5.56 14.22 4.32
N LEU A 85 5.87 14.82 3.19
CA LEU A 85 6.61 14.15 2.12
C LEU A 85 8.03 13.72 2.53
N ASP A 86 8.70 14.48 3.40
CA ASP A 86 10.02 14.09 3.90
C ASP A 86 9.92 12.82 4.76
N TYR A 87 8.90 12.72 5.63
CA TYR A 87 8.59 11.50 6.39
C TYR A 87 8.38 10.28 5.46
N ILE A 88 7.59 10.45 4.40
CA ILE A 88 7.30 9.39 3.42
C ILE A 88 8.57 8.98 2.68
N SER A 89 9.38 9.96 2.25
CA SER A 89 10.65 9.72 1.57
C SER A 89 11.68 9.02 2.46
N GLU A 90 11.79 9.45 3.73
CA GLU A 90 12.71 8.87 4.70
C GLU A 90 12.40 7.42 5.05
N LEU A 91 11.11 7.02 5.02
CA LEU A 91 10.70 5.63 5.14
C LEU A 91 11.17 4.78 3.95
N GLY A 92 11.38 5.38 2.77
CA GLY A 92 11.78 4.69 1.55
C GLY A 92 10.64 4.45 0.57
N PHE A 93 9.47 5.10 0.73
CA PHE A 93 8.42 5.08 -0.28
C PHE A 93 8.83 5.91 -1.50
N THR A 94 8.56 5.39 -2.68
CA THR A 94 8.88 6.01 -3.97
C THR A 94 7.63 6.43 -4.74
N GLY A 95 6.47 6.22 -4.17
CA GLY A 95 5.19 6.65 -4.70
C GLY A 95 4.16 6.85 -3.60
N ILE A 96 3.17 7.69 -3.86
CA ILE A 96 1.97 7.82 -3.03
C ILE A 96 0.72 7.51 -3.87
N TRP A 97 -0.26 6.90 -3.24
CA TRP A 97 -1.62 6.77 -3.75
C TRP A 97 -2.55 7.56 -2.86
N LEU A 98 -3.16 8.61 -3.41
CA LEU A 98 -4.20 9.35 -2.73
C LEU A 98 -5.55 8.68 -2.97
N MET A 99 -6.24 8.25 -1.91
CA MET A 99 -7.67 7.93 -1.97
C MET A 99 -8.43 9.11 -2.57
N PRO A 100 -9.71 8.97 -2.98
CA PRO A 100 -10.39 10.02 -3.75
C PRO A 100 -10.29 11.40 -3.11
N ILE A 101 -9.88 12.38 -3.92
CA ILE A 101 -9.68 13.79 -3.51
C ILE A 101 -10.69 14.75 -4.15
N ASN A 102 -11.51 14.24 -5.06
CA ASN A 102 -12.48 15.03 -5.79
C ASN A 102 -13.60 15.56 -4.90
N LYS A 103 -14.22 16.67 -5.33
CA LYS A 103 -15.41 17.20 -4.69
C LYS A 103 -16.47 16.11 -4.54
N SER A 104 -16.94 15.91 -3.30
CA SER A 104 -17.85 14.83 -2.94
C SER A 104 -18.74 15.20 -1.76
N SER A 105 -19.93 14.64 -1.74
CA SER A 105 -20.86 14.73 -0.61
C SER A 105 -20.58 13.71 0.50
N SER A 106 -19.72 12.70 0.26
CA SER A 106 -19.37 11.67 1.24
C SER A 106 -18.02 11.97 1.93
N TYR A 107 -17.83 11.46 3.16
CA TYR A 107 -16.57 11.64 3.89
C TYR A 107 -15.40 10.88 3.22
N HIS A 108 -15.69 9.76 2.55
CA HIS A 108 -14.72 8.90 1.87
C HIS A 108 -14.43 9.32 0.43
N LYS A 109 -15.20 10.27 -0.12
CA LYS A 109 -15.06 10.89 -1.44
C LYS A 109 -15.30 9.96 -2.65
N TYR A 110 -15.73 8.71 -2.48
CA TYR A 110 -16.09 7.83 -3.62
C TYR A 110 -17.37 8.28 -4.36
N ASN A 111 -18.24 9.12 -3.74
CA ASN A 111 -19.37 9.77 -4.43
C ASN A 111 -18.87 11.03 -5.14
N VAL A 112 -18.27 10.89 -6.33
CA VAL A 112 -17.67 12.03 -7.04
C VAL A 112 -18.73 12.95 -7.60
N ASP A 113 -18.88 14.14 -7.00
CA ASP A 113 -19.83 15.16 -7.45
C ASP A 113 -19.25 16.07 -8.55
N ASP A 114 -17.92 16.20 -8.62
CA ASP A 114 -17.21 16.93 -9.68
C ASP A 114 -15.79 16.36 -9.86
N TYR A 115 -15.52 15.77 -11.03
CA TYR A 115 -14.20 15.19 -11.35
C TYR A 115 -13.09 16.22 -11.55
N TYR A 116 -13.42 17.49 -11.79
CA TYR A 116 -12.47 18.54 -12.12
C TYR A 116 -12.16 19.48 -10.95
N ALA A 117 -12.76 19.23 -9.79
CA ALA A 117 -12.58 20.02 -8.58
C ALA A 117 -12.03 19.16 -7.43
N ILE A 118 -11.09 19.71 -6.67
CA ILE A 118 -10.68 19.18 -5.38
C ILE A 118 -11.80 19.45 -4.36
N ASP A 119 -12.02 18.51 -3.44
CA ASP A 119 -12.95 18.73 -2.33
C ASP A 119 -12.46 19.89 -1.45
N TYR A 120 -13.37 20.78 -1.10
CA TYR A 120 -13.04 22.02 -0.35
C TYR A 120 -12.40 21.73 1.03
N GLN A 121 -12.68 20.55 1.62
CA GLN A 121 -12.08 20.12 2.87
C GLN A 121 -10.59 19.75 2.72
N TYR A 122 -10.17 19.41 1.50
CA TYR A 122 -8.80 19.00 1.21
C TYR A 122 -7.95 20.13 0.63
N GLY A 123 -8.55 21.28 0.31
CA GLY A 123 -7.86 22.44 -0.21
C GLY A 123 -8.28 22.81 -1.63
N THR A 124 -7.35 23.30 -2.40
CA THR A 124 -7.58 23.83 -3.75
C THR A 124 -6.80 23.02 -4.81
N MET A 125 -7.12 23.25 -6.07
CA MET A 125 -6.33 22.71 -7.19
C MET A 125 -4.87 23.19 -7.16
N ALA A 126 -4.62 24.41 -6.71
CA ALA A 126 -3.25 24.93 -6.56
C ALA A 126 -2.46 24.14 -5.48
N ASP A 127 -3.10 23.78 -4.37
CA ASP A 127 -2.48 22.96 -3.33
C ASP A 127 -2.17 21.54 -3.84
N PHE A 128 -3.01 21.01 -4.72
CA PHE A 128 -2.77 19.74 -5.39
C PHE A 128 -1.59 19.81 -6.38
N GLU A 129 -1.53 20.85 -7.20
CA GLU A 129 -0.41 21.08 -8.13
C GLU A 129 0.92 21.29 -7.38
N GLU A 130 0.91 21.97 -6.22
CA GLU A 130 2.06 22.08 -5.32
C GLU A 130 2.49 20.71 -4.79
N LEU A 131 1.55 19.89 -4.33
CA LEU A 131 1.84 18.53 -3.86
C LEU A 131 2.51 17.68 -4.94
N ILE A 132 2.01 17.71 -6.18
CA ILE A 132 2.64 17.02 -7.32
C ILE A 132 4.09 17.48 -7.50
N ALA A 133 4.31 18.79 -7.55
CA ALA A 133 5.64 19.35 -7.73
C ALA A 133 6.61 18.95 -6.59
N GLU A 134 6.14 18.96 -5.35
CA GLU A 134 6.94 18.58 -4.18
C GLU A 134 7.22 17.07 -4.13
N CYS A 135 6.28 16.21 -4.59
CA CYS A 135 6.52 14.78 -4.78
C CYS A 135 7.65 14.55 -5.80
N HIS A 136 7.57 15.16 -6.97
CA HIS A 136 8.55 14.98 -8.03
C HIS A 136 9.95 15.48 -7.65
N LYS A 137 10.07 16.58 -6.88
CA LYS A 137 11.35 17.03 -6.33
C LYS A 137 12.06 15.99 -5.47
N ARG A 138 11.29 15.11 -4.83
CA ARG A 138 11.79 14.02 -3.97
C ARG A 138 11.90 12.68 -4.69
N GLY A 139 11.59 12.63 -5.99
CA GLY A 139 11.53 11.38 -6.75
C GLY A 139 10.35 10.49 -6.35
N ILE A 140 9.33 11.06 -5.73
CA ILE A 140 8.09 10.34 -5.35
C ILE A 140 7.08 10.48 -6.49
N LYS A 141 6.54 9.37 -6.97
CA LYS A 141 5.41 9.34 -7.91
C LYS A 141 4.10 9.58 -7.18
N ILE A 142 3.15 10.20 -7.86
CA ILE A 142 1.81 10.43 -7.32
C ILE A 142 0.75 9.83 -8.23
N ILE A 143 -0.02 8.88 -7.70
CA ILE A 143 -1.23 8.37 -8.35
C ILE A 143 -2.45 8.76 -7.53
N ILE A 144 -3.56 8.99 -8.22
CA ILE A 144 -4.84 9.29 -7.57
C ILE A 144 -5.85 8.18 -7.82
N ASP A 145 -6.77 8.04 -6.86
CA ASP A 145 -7.94 7.18 -7.04
C ASP A 145 -8.89 7.79 -8.07
N LEU A 146 -9.23 7.03 -9.09
CA LEU A 146 -10.10 7.46 -10.16
C LEU A 146 -11.35 6.58 -10.22
N VAL A 147 -12.46 7.12 -9.73
CA VAL A 147 -13.75 6.42 -9.64
C VAL A 147 -14.46 6.54 -10.98
N LEU A 148 -14.33 5.52 -11.83
CA LEU A 148 -14.91 5.50 -13.18
C LEU A 148 -16.09 4.53 -13.33
N ASN A 149 -16.39 3.71 -12.32
CA ASN A 149 -17.55 2.84 -12.35
C ASN A 149 -18.87 3.64 -12.19
N HIS A 150 -18.85 4.62 -11.32
CA HIS A 150 -20.01 5.44 -10.94
C HIS A 150 -19.60 6.88 -10.68
N SER A 151 -20.58 7.76 -10.49
CA SER A 151 -20.38 9.11 -9.96
C SER A 151 -21.20 9.31 -8.68
N GLY A 152 -21.10 10.46 -8.04
CA GLY A 152 -22.08 10.90 -7.05
C GLY A 152 -23.43 11.23 -7.70
N SER A 153 -24.53 10.97 -7.00
CA SER A 153 -25.87 11.36 -7.48
C SER A 153 -26.07 12.89 -7.56
N ASN A 154 -25.21 13.65 -6.87
CA ASN A 154 -25.16 15.11 -6.96
C ASN A 154 -24.33 15.61 -8.16
N ASN A 155 -23.66 14.72 -8.87
CA ASN A 155 -22.89 15.10 -10.06
C ASN A 155 -23.82 15.72 -11.11
N PRO A 156 -23.50 16.89 -11.67
CA PRO A 156 -24.29 17.52 -12.71
C PRO A 156 -24.54 16.65 -13.95
N LEU A 157 -23.63 15.71 -14.26
CA LEU A 157 -23.79 14.76 -15.36
C LEU A 157 -24.99 13.83 -15.13
N PHE A 158 -25.19 13.34 -13.90
CA PHE A 158 -26.34 12.50 -13.56
C PHE A 158 -27.67 13.25 -13.72
N ASN A 159 -27.73 14.48 -13.23
CA ASN A 159 -28.92 15.30 -13.39
C ASN A 159 -29.24 15.58 -14.87
N LYS A 160 -28.22 15.86 -15.70
CA LYS A 160 -28.39 16.04 -17.15
C LYS A 160 -28.92 14.76 -17.79
N ALA A 161 -28.38 13.60 -17.41
CA ALA A 161 -28.77 12.30 -17.94
C ALA A 161 -30.22 11.95 -17.58
N VAL A 162 -30.62 12.14 -16.32
CA VAL A 162 -32.01 11.93 -15.88
C VAL A 162 -32.97 12.81 -16.67
N ASN A 163 -32.67 14.11 -16.82
CA ASN A 163 -33.52 15.04 -17.57
C ASN A 163 -33.60 14.68 -19.06
N ALA A 164 -32.48 14.29 -19.68
CA ALA A 164 -32.46 13.85 -21.08
C ALA A 164 -33.31 12.57 -21.28
N ARG A 165 -33.19 11.60 -20.35
CA ARG A 165 -33.95 10.35 -20.38
C ARG A 165 -35.46 10.59 -20.18
N ILE A 166 -35.89 11.53 -19.32
CA ILE A 166 -37.27 11.94 -19.16
C ILE A 166 -37.82 12.48 -20.49
N LYS A 167 -37.10 13.37 -21.18
CA LYS A 167 -37.51 13.91 -22.50
C LYS A 167 -37.63 12.79 -23.53
N TYR A 168 -36.64 11.89 -23.58
CA TYR A 168 -36.63 10.75 -24.48
C TYR A 168 -37.87 9.86 -24.29
N GLN A 169 -38.18 9.47 -23.04
CA GLN A 169 -39.34 8.66 -22.73
C GLN A 169 -40.67 9.37 -23.02
N ALA A 170 -40.70 10.68 -22.92
CA ALA A 170 -41.87 11.49 -23.26
C ALA A 170 -42.04 11.68 -24.78
N GLY A 171 -41.15 11.15 -25.62
CA GLY A 171 -41.18 11.31 -27.08
C GLY A 171 -40.93 12.75 -27.53
N LEU A 172 -40.26 13.56 -26.72
CA LEU A 172 -39.90 14.93 -27.06
C LEU A 172 -38.69 14.95 -27.99
N GLU A 173 -38.61 16.00 -28.84
CA GLU A 173 -37.40 16.25 -29.62
C GLU A 173 -36.21 16.52 -28.70
N LEU A 174 -35.08 15.81 -28.93
CA LEU A 174 -33.90 15.94 -28.14
C LEU A 174 -32.93 16.95 -28.78
N SER A 175 -32.31 17.80 -27.97
CA SER A 175 -31.16 18.56 -28.41
C SER A 175 -29.93 17.65 -28.55
N GLU A 176 -28.89 18.12 -29.24
CA GLU A 176 -27.62 17.41 -29.33
C GLU A 176 -27.04 17.05 -27.92
N ALA A 177 -27.21 17.97 -26.96
CA ALA A 177 -26.78 17.71 -25.57
C ALA A 177 -27.65 16.64 -24.89
N ASP A 178 -28.99 16.62 -25.12
CA ASP A 178 -29.88 15.59 -24.59
C ASP A 178 -29.54 14.22 -25.20
N GLU A 179 -29.25 14.16 -26.50
CA GLU A 179 -28.80 12.93 -27.18
C GLU A 179 -27.51 12.37 -26.56
N LYS A 180 -26.54 13.25 -26.21
CA LYS A 180 -25.29 12.85 -25.50
C LYS A 180 -25.57 12.23 -24.15
N PHE A 181 -26.54 12.78 -23.38
CA PHE A 181 -26.70 12.40 -21.98
C PHE A 181 -27.81 11.37 -21.71
N LYS A 182 -28.76 11.11 -22.62
CA LYS A 182 -29.90 10.21 -22.38
C LYS A 182 -29.51 8.78 -21.96
N ASP A 183 -28.34 8.32 -22.37
CA ASP A 183 -27.79 6.99 -22.08
C ASP A 183 -26.40 7.08 -21.45
N PHE A 184 -26.08 8.18 -20.75
CA PHE A 184 -24.79 8.39 -20.11
C PHE A 184 -24.61 7.54 -18.84
N TYR A 185 -25.71 7.18 -18.19
CA TYR A 185 -25.80 6.23 -17.08
C TYR A 185 -26.63 5.03 -17.50
N THR A 186 -26.47 3.90 -16.81
CA THR A 186 -27.25 2.71 -17.07
C THR A 186 -28.68 2.89 -16.53
N PHE A 187 -29.67 2.96 -17.43
CA PHE A 187 -31.08 3.12 -17.09
C PHE A 187 -31.89 1.89 -17.49
N PHE A 188 -32.92 1.56 -16.69
CA PHE A 188 -33.92 0.52 -16.95
C PHE A 188 -35.30 1.15 -17.00
N ASP A 189 -36.05 0.92 -18.08
CA ASP A 189 -37.37 1.55 -18.26
C ASP A 189 -38.40 1.03 -17.27
N SER A 190 -38.28 -0.21 -16.80
CA SER A 190 -39.12 -0.81 -15.76
C SER A 190 -38.29 -1.69 -14.80
N SER A 191 -38.88 -2.02 -13.66
CA SER A 191 -38.25 -2.95 -12.70
C SER A 191 -38.07 -4.37 -13.24
N SER A 192 -38.85 -4.76 -14.26
CA SER A 192 -38.71 -6.06 -14.93
C SER A 192 -37.48 -6.14 -15.87
N ASP A 193 -36.93 -5.00 -16.24
CA ASP A 193 -35.75 -4.93 -17.13
C ASP A 193 -34.42 -4.98 -16.36
N ILE A 194 -34.48 -4.90 -15.02
CA ILE A 194 -33.30 -4.97 -14.17
C ILE A 194 -32.76 -6.40 -14.16
N PRO A 195 -31.49 -6.63 -14.60
CA PRO A 195 -30.91 -7.96 -14.59
C PRO A 195 -30.82 -8.55 -13.19
N LYS A 196 -30.90 -9.89 -13.11
CA LYS A 196 -30.74 -10.59 -11.83
C LYS A 196 -29.39 -10.28 -11.18
N GLY A 197 -29.43 -9.82 -9.94
CA GLY A 197 -28.24 -9.50 -9.14
C GLY A 197 -27.81 -8.04 -9.24
N VAL A 198 -28.31 -7.28 -10.20
CA VAL A 198 -28.10 -5.84 -10.32
C VAL A 198 -28.99 -5.11 -9.32
N THR A 199 -28.42 -4.13 -8.63
CA THR A 199 -29.15 -3.21 -7.75
C THR A 199 -29.47 -1.94 -8.53
N ALA A 200 -30.74 -1.53 -8.52
CA ALA A 200 -31.18 -0.30 -9.18
C ALA A 200 -32.21 0.45 -8.35
N TYR A 201 -32.19 1.76 -8.48
CA TYR A 201 -33.08 2.67 -7.74
C TYR A 201 -33.91 3.51 -8.72
N LYS A 202 -35.08 3.91 -8.26
CA LYS A 202 -35.95 4.76 -9.05
C LYS A 202 -35.33 6.14 -9.25
N ALA A 203 -35.26 6.60 -10.49
CA ALA A 203 -34.68 7.90 -10.80
C ALA A 203 -35.57 9.04 -10.25
N PRO A 204 -35.00 10.18 -9.80
CA PRO A 204 -35.74 11.31 -9.27
C PRO A 204 -36.78 11.84 -10.28
N ASN A 205 -38.03 11.99 -9.85
CA ASN A 205 -39.13 12.50 -10.66
C ASN A 205 -39.36 11.75 -11.99
N ALA A 206 -38.96 10.48 -12.09
CA ALA A 206 -39.04 9.67 -13.29
C ALA A 206 -39.81 8.36 -13.06
N SER A 207 -40.18 7.67 -14.17
CA SER A 207 -40.79 6.33 -14.13
C SER A 207 -39.78 5.19 -14.29
N PHE A 208 -38.54 5.48 -14.63
CA PHE A 208 -37.46 4.53 -14.87
C PHE A 208 -36.51 4.39 -13.67
N TYR A 209 -35.61 3.45 -13.76
CA TYR A 209 -34.61 3.12 -12.75
C TYR A 209 -33.18 3.36 -13.28
N TYR A 210 -32.24 3.61 -12.39
CA TYR A 210 -30.80 3.66 -12.70
C TYR A 210 -30.04 2.60 -11.91
N GLU A 211 -29.00 2.04 -12.51
CA GLU A 211 -28.10 1.09 -11.85
C GLU A 211 -27.24 1.79 -10.80
N ALA A 212 -27.13 1.17 -9.62
CA ALA A 212 -26.29 1.64 -8.53
C ALA A 212 -26.03 0.47 -7.55
N ASN A 213 -25.03 -0.36 -7.87
CA ASN A 213 -24.79 -1.60 -7.15
C ASN A 213 -24.22 -1.38 -5.74
N PHE A 214 -23.56 -0.26 -5.48
CA PHE A 214 -22.97 0.07 -4.18
C PHE A 214 -23.94 0.79 -3.25
N ASP A 215 -24.49 1.91 -3.71
CA ASP A 215 -25.44 2.73 -2.95
C ASP A 215 -26.30 3.58 -3.91
N SER A 216 -27.50 3.95 -3.48
CA SER A 216 -28.39 4.83 -4.26
C SER A 216 -27.78 6.18 -4.65
N SER A 217 -26.77 6.64 -3.92
CA SER A 217 -26.02 7.86 -4.22
C SER A 217 -24.87 7.67 -5.21
N MET A 218 -24.69 6.45 -5.77
CA MET A 218 -23.60 6.06 -6.67
C MET A 218 -24.12 5.52 -8.01
N PRO A 219 -24.78 6.35 -8.85
CA PRO A 219 -25.26 5.92 -10.16
C PRO A 219 -24.12 5.48 -11.09
N GLU A 220 -24.29 4.35 -11.78
CA GLU A 220 -23.25 3.73 -12.60
C GLU A 220 -23.25 4.25 -14.03
N LEU A 221 -22.05 4.54 -14.54
CA LEU A 221 -21.82 5.04 -15.90
C LEU A 221 -22.09 3.93 -16.93
N ASN A 222 -22.66 4.30 -18.07
CA ASN A 222 -22.97 3.36 -19.15
C ASN A 222 -21.85 3.31 -20.19
N TYR A 223 -21.04 2.27 -20.16
CA TYR A 223 -19.94 2.06 -21.10
C TYR A 223 -20.37 1.59 -22.49
N ASP A 224 -21.66 1.39 -22.75
CA ASP A 224 -22.19 1.28 -24.13
C ASP A 224 -22.28 2.65 -24.81
N SER A 225 -22.23 3.75 -24.04
CA SER A 225 -22.23 5.12 -24.56
C SER A 225 -20.81 5.58 -24.94
N PRO A 226 -20.57 6.01 -26.19
CA PRO A 226 -19.27 6.56 -26.58
C PRO A 226 -18.93 7.87 -25.85
N TYR A 227 -19.94 8.58 -25.39
CA TYR A 227 -19.76 9.85 -24.66
C TYR A 227 -19.20 9.65 -23.25
N VAL A 228 -19.39 8.48 -22.64
CA VAL A 228 -18.75 8.13 -21.37
C VAL A 228 -17.24 7.99 -21.57
N TYR A 229 -16.79 7.33 -22.65
CA TYR A 229 -15.36 7.23 -22.96
C TYR A 229 -14.73 8.60 -23.27
N GLU A 230 -15.47 9.48 -23.96
CA GLU A 230 -15.02 10.86 -24.20
C GLU A 230 -14.78 11.60 -22.88
N GLU A 231 -15.72 11.51 -21.94
CA GLU A 231 -15.59 12.14 -20.62
C GLU A 231 -14.46 11.52 -19.80
N VAL A 232 -14.35 10.18 -19.76
CA VAL A 232 -13.26 9.47 -19.10
C VAL A 232 -11.89 9.91 -19.63
N ARG A 233 -11.76 10.05 -20.97
CA ARG A 233 -10.53 10.57 -21.59
C ARG A 233 -10.22 12.00 -21.13
N ASN A 234 -11.24 12.86 -21.07
CA ASN A 234 -11.08 14.26 -20.63
C ASN A 234 -10.64 14.34 -19.17
N ILE A 235 -11.22 13.52 -18.29
CA ILE A 235 -10.85 13.44 -16.87
C ILE A 235 -9.39 12.98 -16.73
N MET A 236 -9.01 11.88 -17.38
CA MET A 236 -7.64 11.39 -17.33
C MET A 236 -6.64 12.44 -17.86
N LYS A 237 -6.98 13.07 -19.00
CA LYS A 237 -6.13 14.12 -19.58
C LYS A 237 -5.94 15.29 -18.63
N PHE A 238 -7.02 15.73 -17.96
CA PHE A 238 -6.96 16.84 -17.00
C PHE A 238 -5.93 16.60 -15.89
N TYR A 239 -5.87 15.39 -15.34
CA TYR A 239 -4.93 15.06 -14.27
C TYR A 239 -3.53 14.74 -14.78
N LEU A 240 -3.40 14.03 -15.90
CA LEU A 240 -2.09 13.74 -16.50
C LEU A 240 -1.37 15.00 -16.97
N ASP A 241 -2.12 15.99 -17.52
CA ASP A 241 -1.56 17.30 -17.91
C ASP A 241 -1.05 18.11 -16.69
N LYS A 242 -1.54 17.84 -15.49
CA LYS A 242 -1.07 18.45 -14.23
C LYS A 242 0.15 17.73 -13.64
N GLY A 243 0.53 16.60 -14.20
CA GLY A 243 1.70 15.84 -13.79
C GLY A 243 1.40 14.66 -12.86
N VAL A 244 0.14 14.22 -12.72
CA VAL A 244 -0.17 12.96 -12.04
C VAL A 244 0.49 11.80 -12.79
N ASP A 245 1.17 10.89 -12.09
CA ASP A 245 1.92 9.79 -12.71
C ASP A 245 1.05 8.60 -13.10
N GLY A 246 -0.21 8.58 -12.67
CA GLY A 246 -1.14 7.50 -12.99
C GLY A 246 -2.37 7.44 -12.11
N PHE A 247 -3.07 6.31 -12.17
CA PHE A 247 -4.36 6.14 -11.53
C PHE A 247 -4.50 4.78 -10.85
N ARG A 248 -5.16 4.77 -9.69
CA ARG A 248 -5.83 3.58 -9.17
C ARG A 248 -7.27 3.61 -9.67
N LEU A 249 -7.70 2.58 -10.37
CA LEU A 249 -9.06 2.44 -10.86
C LEU A 249 -9.92 1.67 -9.86
N ASP A 250 -10.96 2.34 -9.37
CA ASP A 250 -11.93 1.78 -8.44
C ASP A 250 -12.85 0.76 -9.12
N ALA A 251 -13.19 -0.30 -8.39
CA ALA A 251 -14.29 -1.23 -8.68
C ALA A 251 -14.35 -1.76 -10.12
N VAL A 252 -13.20 -2.11 -10.72
CA VAL A 252 -13.11 -2.45 -12.16
C VAL A 252 -13.92 -3.67 -12.61
N LYS A 253 -14.44 -4.47 -11.67
CA LYS A 253 -15.35 -5.59 -11.97
C LYS A 253 -16.80 -5.17 -12.23
N TYR A 254 -17.13 -3.92 -11.96
CA TYR A 254 -18.51 -3.45 -11.93
C TYR A 254 -18.91 -2.59 -13.13
N PHE A 255 -17.99 -2.22 -14.05
CA PHE A 255 -18.36 -1.51 -15.28
C PHE A 255 -19.49 -2.20 -16.05
N TYR A 256 -19.50 -3.54 -16.02
CA TYR A 256 -20.61 -4.40 -16.39
C TYR A 256 -20.72 -5.49 -15.32
N TYR A 257 -21.73 -5.44 -14.49
CA TYR A 257 -21.91 -6.37 -13.39
C TYR A 257 -21.88 -7.84 -13.87
N ASN A 258 -20.96 -8.64 -13.32
CA ASN A 258 -20.74 -10.07 -13.66
C ASN A 258 -20.29 -10.39 -15.11
N TYR A 259 -19.86 -9.42 -15.92
CA TYR A 259 -19.39 -9.65 -17.28
C TYR A 259 -17.89 -9.36 -17.41
N HIS A 260 -17.03 -10.26 -16.91
CA HIS A 260 -15.57 -10.07 -16.87
C HIS A 260 -14.96 -9.72 -18.23
N SER A 261 -15.40 -10.37 -19.33
CA SER A 261 -14.89 -10.08 -20.69
C SER A 261 -15.16 -8.64 -21.12
N LYS A 262 -16.38 -8.12 -20.84
CA LYS A 262 -16.72 -6.73 -21.13
C LYS A 262 -15.92 -5.75 -20.27
N ASN A 263 -15.72 -6.07 -18.99
CA ASN A 263 -14.88 -5.27 -18.09
C ASN A 263 -13.44 -5.17 -18.60
N VAL A 264 -12.88 -6.27 -19.10
CA VAL A 264 -11.55 -6.29 -19.74
C VAL A 264 -11.51 -5.41 -20.99
N GLU A 265 -12.58 -5.40 -21.82
CA GLU A 265 -12.67 -4.52 -23.00
C GLU A 265 -12.72 -3.04 -22.61
N VAL A 266 -13.51 -2.67 -21.58
CA VAL A 266 -13.56 -1.30 -21.03
C VAL A 266 -12.18 -0.87 -20.56
N LEU A 267 -11.54 -1.71 -19.75
CA LEU A 267 -10.21 -1.43 -19.22
C LEU A 267 -9.14 -1.30 -20.31
N SER A 268 -9.23 -2.12 -21.37
CA SER A 268 -8.32 -2.01 -22.51
C SER A 268 -8.43 -0.64 -23.20
N LYS A 269 -9.65 -0.13 -23.38
CA LYS A 269 -9.87 1.22 -23.94
C LYS A 269 -9.37 2.32 -22.98
N ILE A 270 -9.62 2.20 -21.68
CA ILE A 270 -9.12 3.14 -20.67
C ILE A 270 -7.58 3.18 -20.67
N ASN A 271 -6.94 2.00 -20.68
CA ASN A 271 -5.50 1.89 -20.75
C ASN A 271 -4.94 2.53 -22.03
N GLN A 272 -5.52 2.21 -23.18
CA GLN A 272 -5.13 2.82 -24.45
C GLN A 272 -5.20 4.34 -24.39
N MET A 273 -6.32 4.91 -23.95
CA MET A 273 -6.51 6.36 -23.83
C MET A 273 -5.48 7.00 -22.89
N ALA A 274 -5.20 6.37 -21.74
CA ALA A 274 -4.20 6.89 -20.80
C ALA A 274 -2.80 6.88 -21.40
N LYS A 275 -2.39 5.77 -22.05
CA LYS A 275 -1.07 5.64 -22.68
C LYS A 275 -0.91 6.53 -23.91
N GLU A 276 -1.99 6.86 -24.63
CA GLU A 276 -1.97 7.87 -25.70
C GLU A 276 -1.71 9.29 -25.16
N ILE A 277 -2.22 9.61 -23.96
CA ILE A 277 -1.99 10.91 -23.30
C ILE A 277 -0.58 10.95 -22.69
N ASN A 278 -0.23 9.94 -21.90
CA ASN A 278 1.09 9.79 -21.30
C ASN A 278 1.52 8.31 -21.33
N PRO A 279 2.49 7.93 -22.20
CA PRO A 279 2.96 6.55 -22.30
C PRO A 279 3.53 5.97 -20.99
N LYS A 280 3.96 6.83 -20.06
CA LYS A 280 4.48 6.45 -18.74
C LYS A 280 3.40 6.37 -17.66
N ALA A 281 2.14 6.72 -17.94
CA ALA A 281 1.09 6.68 -16.93
C ALA A 281 0.96 5.26 -16.34
N TYR A 282 1.09 5.14 -15.03
CA TYR A 282 0.94 3.87 -14.31
C TYR A 282 -0.53 3.65 -13.92
N ILE A 283 -1.08 2.50 -14.24
CA ILE A 283 -2.48 2.17 -13.91
C ILE A 283 -2.53 0.89 -13.10
N VAL A 284 -3.15 0.97 -11.92
CA VAL A 284 -3.46 -0.19 -11.08
C VAL A 284 -4.97 -0.32 -10.89
N GLY A 285 -5.53 -1.50 -11.15
CA GLY A 285 -6.97 -1.78 -11.04
C GLY A 285 -7.32 -2.53 -9.76
N GLU A 286 -8.45 -2.15 -9.16
CA GLU A 286 -9.04 -2.90 -8.07
C GLU A 286 -9.95 -4.02 -8.61
N CYS A 287 -9.40 -5.22 -8.70
CA CYS A 287 -10.14 -6.43 -9.03
C CYS A 287 -10.21 -7.34 -7.81
N TRP A 288 -11.17 -7.12 -6.93
CA TRP A 288 -11.34 -7.92 -5.70
C TRP A 288 -11.89 -9.30 -6.04
N ASP A 289 -11.00 -10.23 -6.36
CA ASP A 289 -11.35 -11.59 -6.77
C ASP A 289 -10.18 -12.57 -6.57
N SER A 290 -10.38 -13.81 -7.02
CA SER A 290 -9.35 -14.86 -7.06
C SER A 290 -8.26 -14.59 -8.09
N ASP A 291 -7.09 -15.21 -7.92
CA ASP A 291 -5.99 -15.15 -8.92
C ASP A 291 -6.44 -15.54 -10.32
N ALA A 292 -7.33 -16.53 -10.43
CA ALA A 292 -7.85 -17.00 -11.71
C ALA A 292 -8.68 -15.92 -12.45
N VAL A 293 -9.39 -15.08 -11.73
CA VAL A 293 -10.15 -13.95 -12.30
C VAL A 293 -9.20 -12.79 -12.58
N ILE A 294 -8.36 -12.38 -11.61
CA ILE A 294 -7.41 -11.27 -11.77
C ILE A 294 -6.49 -11.50 -12.98
N SER A 295 -6.01 -12.72 -13.20
CA SER A 295 -5.15 -13.05 -14.36
C SER A 295 -5.82 -12.80 -15.71
N GLN A 296 -7.15 -12.87 -15.79
CA GLN A 296 -7.88 -12.55 -17.01
C GLN A 296 -7.90 -11.05 -17.28
N TYR A 297 -7.93 -10.23 -16.22
CA TYR A 297 -7.97 -8.77 -16.35
C TYR A 297 -6.65 -8.18 -16.88
N TYR A 298 -5.51 -8.85 -16.67
CA TYR A 298 -4.24 -8.43 -17.30
C TYR A 298 -4.28 -8.41 -18.84
N LYS A 299 -5.22 -9.12 -19.48
CA LYS A 299 -5.45 -9.03 -20.93
C LYS A 299 -5.90 -7.63 -21.37
N SER A 300 -6.33 -6.78 -20.46
CA SER A 300 -6.65 -5.37 -20.73
C SER A 300 -5.42 -4.52 -21.06
N GLY A 301 -4.21 -4.99 -20.73
CA GLY A 301 -2.96 -4.24 -20.87
C GLY A 301 -2.69 -3.25 -19.75
N ILE A 302 -3.53 -3.18 -18.71
CA ILE A 302 -3.27 -2.39 -17.50
C ILE A 302 -2.00 -2.91 -16.82
N ASP A 303 -1.19 -2.00 -16.27
CA ASP A 303 0.10 -2.33 -15.69
C ASP A 303 0.00 -3.29 -14.50
N SER A 304 -0.99 -3.07 -13.61
CA SER A 304 -1.11 -3.82 -12.36
C SER A 304 -2.55 -4.06 -11.92
N PHE A 305 -2.74 -5.12 -11.14
CA PHE A 305 -3.94 -5.33 -10.33
C PHE A 305 -3.54 -5.67 -8.90
N PHE A 306 -4.30 -5.16 -7.91
CA PHE A 306 -4.09 -5.49 -6.51
C PHE A 306 -4.25 -6.98 -6.27
N ASN A 307 -3.28 -7.57 -5.54
CA ASN A 307 -3.27 -9.00 -5.26
C ASN A 307 -4.09 -9.30 -3.98
N PHE A 308 -5.41 -9.29 -4.10
CA PHE A 308 -6.34 -9.65 -3.03
C PHE A 308 -6.13 -11.05 -2.46
N PRO A 309 -5.80 -12.08 -3.25
CA PRO A 309 -5.52 -13.42 -2.71
C PRO A 309 -4.37 -13.47 -1.70
N GLY A 310 -3.44 -12.51 -1.74
CA GLY A 310 -2.33 -12.41 -0.79
C GLY A 310 -2.63 -11.65 0.49
N SER A 311 -3.68 -10.84 0.48
CA SER A 311 -4.03 -9.87 1.54
C SER A 311 -4.82 -10.48 2.70
N VAL A 312 -5.16 -9.64 3.69
CA VAL A 312 -6.02 -10.00 4.84
C VAL A 312 -7.44 -10.45 4.46
N THR A 313 -7.88 -10.14 3.24
CA THR A 313 -9.21 -10.55 2.74
C THR A 313 -9.33 -12.05 2.53
N ASN A 314 -8.22 -12.74 2.37
CA ASN A 314 -8.15 -14.18 2.25
C ASN A 314 -7.54 -14.79 3.52
N PRO A 315 -8.31 -15.53 4.33
CA PRO A 315 -7.76 -16.22 5.51
C PRO A 315 -6.62 -17.19 5.19
N ASN A 316 -6.53 -17.64 3.93
CA ASN A 316 -5.47 -18.48 3.40
C ASN A 316 -4.45 -17.69 2.56
N GLY A 317 -4.48 -16.37 2.62
CA GLY A 317 -3.55 -15.50 1.90
C GLY A 317 -2.10 -15.83 2.22
N TYR A 318 -1.24 -15.86 1.21
CA TYR A 318 0.15 -16.34 1.36
C TYR A 318 1.00 -15.43 2.26
N ILE A 319 0.73 -14.12 2.34
CA ILE A 319 1.45 -13.23 3.27
C ILE A 319 1.07 -13.53 4.71
N LEU A 320 -0.24 -13.68 5.00
CA LEU A 320 -0.72 -13.99 6.35
C LEU A 320 -0.37 -15.42 6.78
N ASN A 321 -0.50 -16.37 5.88
CA ASN A 321 -0.25 -17.77 6.17
C ASN A 321 1.20 -18.20 5.98
N GLY A 322 2.04 -17.40 5.37
CA GLY A 322 3.48 -17.64 5.35
C GLY A 322 4.05 -17.90 6.73
N ILE A 323 3.48 -17.26 7.76
CA ILE A 323 3.84 -17.51 9.17
C ILE A 323 3.32 -18.84 9.69
N ASN A 324 2.11 -19.25 9.28
CA ASN A 324 1.45 -20.46 9.81
C ASN A 324 1.84 -21.74 9.04
N ARG A 325 2.09 -21.61 7.73
CA ARG A 325 2.42 -22.70 6.80
C ARG A 325 3.88 -22.65 6.35
N GLU A 326 4.63 -21.76 6.98
CA GLU A 326 6.06 -21.64 6.80
C GLU A 326 6.41 -21.32 5.32
N GLY A 327 7.33 -21.82 4.68
CA GLY A 327 7.66 -21.47 3.29
C GLY A 327 6.61 -21.90 2.23
N ASP A 328 5.74 -22.87 2.53
CA ASP A 328 4.84 -23.46 1.53
C ASP A 328 3.83 -22.50 0.90
N ALA A 329 3.27 -21.57 1.69
CA ALA A 329 2.31 -20.61 1.18
C ALA A 329 2.98 -19.62 0.20
N LEU A 330 4.18 -19.17 0.51
CA LEU A 330 4.94 -18.26 -0.34
C LEU A 330 5.48 -18.97 -1.58
N ASN A 331 5.92 -20.21 -1.45
CA ASN A 331 6.32 -21.05 -2.58
C ASN A 331 5.15 -21.24 -3.57
N THR A 332 3.97 -21.59 -3.05
CA THR A 332 2.74 -21.72 -3.87
C THR A 332 2.39 -20.41 -4.58
N TYR A 333 2.57 -19.27 -3.91
CA TYR A 333 2.38 -17.95 -4.52
C TYR A 333 3.33 -17.72 -5.71
N TYR A 334 4.61 -17.97 -5.51
CA TYR A 334 5.60 -17.77 -6.58
C TYR A 334 5.37 -18.71 -7.76
N GLU A 335 5.01 -19.96 -7.52
CA GLU A 335 4.61 -20.89 -8.59
C GLU A 335 3.38 -20.40 -9.35
N GLY A 336 2.37 -19.90 -8.63
CA GLY A 336 1.17 -19.30 -9.22
C GLY A 336 1.47 -18.04 -10.02
N MET A 337 2.33 -17.16 -9.49
CA MET A 337 2.77 -15.95 -10.15
C MET A 337 3.54 -16.24 -11.44
N LEU A 338 4.50 -17.18 -11.39
CA LEU A 338 5.25 -17.60 -12.58
C LEU A 338 4.33 -18.15 -13.68
N LYS A 339 3.31 -18.92 -13.30
CA LYS A 339 2.29 -19.42 -14.22
C LYS A 339 1.48 -18.27 -14.83
N ASN A 340 1.06 -17.29 -14.02
CA ASN A 340 0.27 -16.15 -14.47
C ASN A 340 1.07 -15.23 -15.39
N ILE A 341 2.36 -15.00 -15.11
CA ILE A 341 3.28 -14.26 -15.99
C ILE A 341 3.31 -14.92 -17.38
N THR A 342 3.43 -16.25 -17.43
CA THR A 342 3.43 -16.99 -18.70
C THR A 342 2.10 -16.84 -19.46
N LEU A 343 0.97 -16.75 -18.77
CA LEU A 343 -0.35 -16.63 -19.37
C LEU A 343 -0.73 -15.20 -19.77
N ALA A 344 -0.28 -14.21 -19.03
CA ALA A 344 -0.69 -12.81 -19.18
C ALA A 344 0.30 -11.98 -20.02
N GLY A 345 1.50 -12.46 -20.26
CA GLY A 345 2.59 -11.69 -20.85
C GLY A 345 3.29 -10.80 -19.83
N GLU A 346 3.55 -9.55 -20.18
CA GLU A 346 4.16 -8.58 -19.28
C GLU A 346 3.11 -8.02 -18.31
N TYR A 347 3.36 -8.11 -17.00
CA TYR A 347 2.56 -7.47 -15.97
C TYR A 347 3.39 -7.18 -14.72
N VAL A 348 2.97 -6.17 -13.94
CA VAL A 348 3.61 -5.80 -12.69
C VAL A 348 2.67 -6.17 -11.53
N PRO A 349 3.00 -7.15 -10.67
CA PRO A 349 2.19 -7.45 -9.51
C PRO A 349 2.02 -6.23 -8.59
N ALA A 350 0.87 -6.11 -7.93
CA ALA A 350 0.62 -5.09 -6.92
C ALA A 350 0.24 -5.75 -5.57
N PRO A 351 1.21 -6.36 -4.87
CA PRO A 351 0.96 -6.98 -3.57
C PRO A 351 0.73 -5.91 -2.49
N PHE A 352 -0.18 -6.24 -1.57
CA PHE A 352 -0.51 -5.45 -0.38
C PHE A 352 -0.95 -6.39 0.74
N ILE A 353 -1.00 -5.91 2.00
CA ILE A 353 -1.52 -6.70 3.12
C ILE A 353 -2.95 -6.29 3.40
N ASP A 354 -3.18 -5.02 3.64
CA ASP A 354 -4.49 -4.42 3.88
C ASP A 354 -4.61 -3.06 3.19
N ASN A 355 -5.79 -2.46 3.25
CA ASN A 355 -6.11 -1.16 2.70
C ASN A 355 -7.28 -0.51 3.46
N HIS A 356 -7.77 0.62 2.96
CA HIS A 356 -8.89 1.38 3.52
C HIS A 356 -10.24 0.62 3.57
N ASP A 357 -10.37 -0.53 2.90
CA ASP A 357 -11.58 -1.35 2.82
C ASP A 357 -11.48 -2.66 3.59
N THR A 358 -10.35 -2.94 4.21
CA THR A 358 -10.10 -4.19 4.92
C THR A 358 -9.83 -3.95 6.41
N VAL A 359 -9.86 -5.01 7.20
CA VAL A 359 -9.34 -4.96 8.57
C VAL A 359 -7.83 -4.68 8.53
N ARG A 360 -7.33 -3.82 9.42
CA ARG A 360 -5.88 -3.61 9.55
C ARG A 360 -5.20 -4.90 10.05
N PHE A 361 -4.15 -5.32 9.37
CA PHE A 361 -3.49 -6.61 9.64
C PHE A 361 -2.90 -6.72 11.05
N THR A 362 -2.45 -5.61 11.62
CA THR A 362 -1.97 -5.49 13.01
C THR A 362 -3.04 -5.83 14.04
N SER A 363 -4.33 -5.70 13.69
CA SER A 363 -5.46 -6.00 14.58
C SER A 363 -5.61 -7.49 14.90
N THR A 364 -5.10 -8.35 14.05
CA THR A 364 -5.31 -9.81 14.11
C THR A 364 -4.09 -10.58 14.61
N ARG A 365 -2.93 -9.91 14.78
CA ARG A 365 -1.64 -10.54 15.06
C ARG A 365 -0.90 -9.85 16.21
N ASN A 366 0.11 -10.54 16.74
CA ASN A 366 1.05 -9.90 17.63
C ASN A 366 2.09 -9.10 16.83
N TYR A 367 2.74 -8.15 17.48
CA TYR A 367 3.73 -7.23 16.89
C TYR A 367 4.82 -7.95 16.07
N ARG A 368 5.34 -9.06 16.59
CA ARG A 368 6.41 -9.82 15.95
C ARG A 368 5.94 -10.45 14.63
N ASN A 369 4.74 -11.02 14.62
CA ASN A 369 4.16 -11.60 13.41
C ASN A 369 3.85 -10.50 12.37
N SER A 370 3.34 -9.36 12.80
CA SER A 370 3.03 -8.25 11.89
C SER A 370 4.28 -7.69 11.23
N LYS A 371 5.39 -7.51 11.97
CA LYS A 371 6.69 -7.13 11.39
C LYS A 371 7.13 -8.14 10.32
N PHE A 372 7.07 -9.44 10.62
CA PHE A 372 7.51 -10.46 9.65
C PHE A 372 6.60 -10.50 8.40
N GLN A 373 5.30 -10.28 8.55
CA GLN A 373 4.38 -10.16 7.40
C GLN A 373 4.75 -8.98 6.50
N TYR A 374 5.11 -7.84 7.09
CA TYR A 374 5.59 -6.71 6.30
C TYR A 374 6.93 -7.00 5.62
N ALA A 375 7.85 -7.65 6.32
CA ALA A 375 9.11 -8.10 5.72
C ALA A 375 8.87 -9.02 4.52
N LEU A 376 7.90 -9.94 4.60
CA LEU A 376 7.52 -10.78 3.46
C LEU A 376 6.98 -9.93 2.30
N LEU A 377 6.07 -8.98 2.56
CA LEU A 377 5.56 -8.06 1.54
C LEU A 377 6.69 -7.33 0.83
N SER A 378 7.65 -6.79 1.59
CA SER A 378 8.77 -6.01 1.05
C SER A 378 9.70 -6.82 0.14
N MET A 379 9.68 -8.15 0.20
CA MET A 379 10.49 -9.06 -0.64
C MET A 379 9.75 -9.57 -1.88
N LEU A 380 8.48 -9.21 -2.08
CA LEU A 380 7.71 -9.64 -3.24
C LEU A 380 8.05 -8.85 -4.51
N ASN A 381 7.78 -9.44 -5.68
CA ASN A 381 7.89 -8.76 -6.97
C ASN A 381 6.78 -7.72 -7.16
N GLY A 382 7.04 -6.75 -8.04
CA GLY A 382 6.09 -5.73 -8.44
C GLY A 382 6.07 -4.50 -7.54
N ASN A 383 4.96 -3.81 -7.49
CA ASN A 383 4.75 -2.59 -6.72
C ASN A 383 4.06 -2.93 -5.39
N THR A 384 4.75 -2.72 -4.28
CA THR A 384 4.15 -2.91 -2.96
C THR A 384 3.30 -1.72 -2.59
N PHE A 385 2.14 -1.98 -1.97
CA PHE A 385 1.26 -0.95 -1.42
C PHE A 385 1.14 -1.12 0.08
N THR A 386 1.30 -0.01 0.81
CA THR A 386 1.23 0.06 2.27
C THR A 386 0.21 1.13 2.66
N TYR A 387 -0.76 0.77 3.48
CA TYR A 387 -1.78 1.69 3.95
C TYR A 387 -1.24 2.58 5.08
N TYR A 388 -1.55 3.89 5.06
CA TYR A 388 -1.04 4.83 6.08
C TYR A 388 -1.34 4.33 7.50
N GLY A 389 -0.36 4.47 8.37
CA GLY A 389 -0.45 4.06 9.76
C GLY A 389 -0.05 2.60 10.02
N ASP A 390 0.15 1.76 9.00
CA ASP A 390 0.68 0.41 9.18
C ASP A 390 2.11 0.46 9.69
N GLU A 391 2.88 1.44 9.22
CA GLU A 391 4.27 1.69 9.63
C GLU A 391 4.42 2.14 11.08
N VAL A 392 3.32 2.46 11.75
CA VAL A 392 3.28 2.73 13.19
C VAL A 392 2.42 1.72 13.97
N GLY A 393 1.96 0.66 13.29
CA GLY A 393 1.22 -0.43 13.91
C GLY A 393 -0.21 -0.08 14.30
N MET A 394 -0.86 0.83 13.57
CA MET A 394 -2.27 1.17 13.78
C MET A 394 -3.16 -0.06 13.68
N VAL A 395 -4.17 -0.12 14.52
CA VAL A 395 -5.19 -1.17 14.52
C VAL A 395 -6.53 -0.62 14.02
N GLY A 396 -7.39 -1.48 13.51
CA GLY A 396 -8.73 -1.12 13.08
C GLY A 396 -9.52 -2.35 12.65
N THR A 397 -10.73 -2.54 13.18
CA THR A 397 -11.64 -3.62 12.81
C THR A 397 -12.64 -3.14 11.76
N LYS A 398 -13.17 -4.05 10.95
CA LYS A 398 -14.13 -3.72 9.88
C LYS A 398 -15.60 -3.87 10.34
N GLU A 399 -15.91 -3.52 11.59
CA GLU A 399 -17.32 -3.42 12.05
C GLU A 399 -18.05 -2.31 11.29
N VAL A 400 -17.37 -1.19 11.10
CA VAL A 400 -17.75 -0.08 10.22
C VAL A 400 -16.49 0.44 9.52
N ASP A 401 -16.64 1.06 8.37
CA ASP A 401 -15.52 1.55 7.55
C ASP A 401 -14.67 2.58 8.28
N GLN A 402 -15.29 3.40 9.11
CA GLN A 402 -14.62 4.45 9.86
C GLN A 402 -13.53 3.91 10.80
N ASN A 403 -13.70 2.69 11.33
CA ASN A 403 -12.74 2.09 12.27
C ASN A 403 -11.36 1.83 11.65
N VAL A 404 -11.30 1.53 10.35
CA VAL A 404 -10.02 1.28 9.66
C VAL A 404 -9.44 2.57 9.05
N ARG A 405 -10.17 3.70 9.14
CA ARG A 405 -9.81 5.00 8.55
C ARG A 405 -9.55 6.08 9.61
N ILE A 406 -9.24 5.65 10.85
CA ILE A 406 -8.93 6.56 11.97
C ILE A 406 -7.67 7.38 11.71
N PRO A 407 -7.51 8.56 12.31
CA PRO A 407 -6.33 9.41 12.15
C PRO A 407 -5.04 8.77 12.65
N ILE A 408 -3.93 9.03 11.97
CA ILE A 408 -2.59 8.77 12.50
C ILE A 408 -2.26 9.80 13.59
N LEU A 409 -1.56 9.37 14.65
CA LEU A 409 -1.11 10.24 15.73
C LEU A 409 0.35 10.64 15.51
N TRP A 410 0.57 11.91 15.22
CA TRP A 410 1.92 12.41 14.92
C TRP A 410 2.76 12.65 16.16
N GLY A 411 2.14 13.04 17.28
CA GLY A 411 2.84 13.43 18.52
C GLY A 411 3.53 14.78 18.42
N GLU A 412 3.02 15.66 17.57
CA GLU A 412 3.43 17.05 17.38
C GLU A 412 2.45 18.00 18.08
N GLU A 413 2.79 19.28 18.20
CA GLU A 413 1.90 20.29 18.79
C GLU A 413 0.64 20.55 17.93
N SER A 414 0.72 20.22 16.63
CA SER A 414 -0.36 20.38 15.66
C SER A 414 -0.29 19.27 14.61
N GLY A 415 -1.36 19.08 13.86
CA GLY A 415 -1.40 18.16 12.73
C GLY A 415 -2.22 16.90 12.94
N ASP A 416 -2.59 16.58 14.18
CA ASP A 416 -3.49 15.45 14.46
C ASP A 416 -4.91 15.77 14.00
N CYS A 417 -5.47 14.89 13.18
CA CYS A 417 -6.83 15.04 12.68
C CYS A 417 -7.86 14.59 13.73
N SER A 418 -9.07 15.13 13.62
CA SER A 418 -10.22 14.69 14.42
C SER A 418 -10.75 13.33 13.96
N LEU A 419 -11.23 12.51 14.89
CA LEU A 419 -11.90 11.25 14.59
C LEU A 419 -13.09 11.45 13.66
N ILE A 420 -13.28 10.50 12.76
CA ILE A 420 -14.46 10.44 11.88
C ILE A 420 -15.68 10.08 12.73
N SER A 421 -16.81 10.75 12.49
CA SER A 421 -18.08 10.37 13.13
C SER A 421 -18.48 8.94 12.74
N GLY A 422 -18.85 8.12 13.71
CA GLY A 422 -19.26 6.73 13.48
C GLY A 422 -18.23 5.68 13.87
N VAL A 423 -17.00 6.07 14.27
CA VAL A 423 -16.05 5.13 14.89
C VAL A 423 -16.67 4.49 16.11
N THR A 424 -16.58 3.16 16.25
CA THR A 424 -17.22 2.43 17.34
C THR A 424 -16.50 2.64 18.68
N SER A 425 -17.24 2.55 19.79
CA SER A 425 -16.67 2.69 21.13
C SER A 425 -15.60 1.64 21.43
N HIS A 426 -15.71 0.45 20.85
CA HIS A 426 -14.70 -0.60 20.97
C HIS A 426 -13.38 -0.16 20.30
N GLU A 427 -13.43 0.39 19.11
CA GLU A 427 -12.23 0.87 18.42
C GLU A 427 -11.59 2.06 19.11
N LEU A 428 -12.38 2.96 19.71
CA LEU A 428 -11.86 4.06 20.53
C LEU A 428 -11.00 3.60 21.70
N THR A 429 -11.29 2.44 22.29
CA THR A 429 -10.45 1.87 23.37
C THR A 429 -9.14 1.27 22.86
N ARG A 430 -9.04 0.97 21.57
CA ARG A 430 -7.86 0.43 20.88
C ARG A 430 -7.02 1.53 20.20
N TYR A 431 -7.56 2.73 20.13
CA TYR A 431 -6.90 3.93 19.58
C TYR A 431 -5.84 4.47 20.56
N ILE A 432 -4.95 3.59 21.00
CA ILE A 432 -3.81 3.93 21.86
C ILE A 432 -2.62 3.16 21.31
N TYR A 433 -1.85 3.81 20.47
CA TYR A 433 -0.57 3.31 19.96
C TYR A 433 0.47 4.44 20.10
N PRO A 434 1.78 4.11 20.14
CA PRO A 434 2.81 5.13 20.18
C PRO A 434 2.69 6.07 18.99
N THR A 435 2.89 7.36 19.22
CA THR A 435 2.87 8.38 18.18
C THR A 435 4.01 8.18 17.18
N VAL A 436 3.90 8.78 16.01
CA VAL A 436 4.97 8.75 14.99
C VAL A 436 6.29 9.23 15.60
N SER A 437 6.28 10.35 16.34
CA SER A 437 7.50 10.89 16.95
C SER A 437 8.14 9.94 17.98
N GLU A 438 7.34 9.23 18.76
CA GLU A 438 7.84 8.21 19.69
C GLU A 438 8.43 7.02 18.96
N GLN A 439 7.81 6.58 17.86
CA GLN A 439 8.31 5.45 17.07
C GLN A 439 9.58 5.78 16.27
N ILE A 440 9.73 7.01 15.80
CA ILE A 440 11.00 7.44 15.18
C ILE A 440 12.16 7.36 16.18
N ALA A 441 11.90 7.65 17.44
CA ALA A 441 12.91 7.63 18.50
C ALA A 441 13.24 6.22 19.04
N ASP A 442 12.40 5.22 18.78
CA ASP A 442 12.58 3.83 19.23
C ASP A 442 13.16 2.97 18.09
N GLU A 443 14.42 2.55 18.22
CA GLU A 443 15.12 1.73 17.22
C GLU A 443 14.40 0.41 16.89
N ASP A 444 13.66 -0.15 17.86
CA ASP A 444 12.93 -1.40 17.72
C ASP A 444 11.46 -1.21 17.30
N SER A 445 11.04 0.01 16.95
CA SER A 445 9.68 0.35 16.53
C SER A 445 9.24 -0.32 15.24
N PHE A 446 7.95 -0.21 14.92
CA PHE A 446 7.44 -0.53 13.58
C PHE A 446 8.02 0.41 12.53
N TYR A 447 8.06 1.71 12.79
CA TYR A 447 8.58 2.71 11.87
C TYR A 447 10.00 2.39 11.40
N ASN A 448 10.92 2.18 12.33
CA ASN A 448 12.31 1.88 11.98
C ASN A 448 12.46 0.52 11.29
N PHE A 449 11.62 -0.45 11.64
CA PHE A 449 11.58 -1.73 10.96
C PHE A 449 11.09 -1.60 9.50
N TYR A 450 10.00 -0.85 9.25
CA TYR A 450 9.50 -0.58 7.91
C TYR A 450 10.53 0.16 7.06
N LYS A 451 11.12 1.22 7.62
CA LYS A 451 12.20 1.96 6.98
C LYS A 451 13.33 1.04 6.52
N LYS A 452 13.79 0.14 7.39
CA LYS A 452 14.83 -0.84 7.04
C LYS A 452 14.39 -1.75 5.88
N CYS A 453 13.19 -2.31 5.93
CA CYS A 453 12.67 -3.19 4.87
C CYS A 453 12.62 -2.48 3.51
N LEU A 454 12.10 -1.25 3.46
CA LEU A 454 11.98 -0.47 2.24
C LEU A 454 13.34 -0.03 1.69
N LEU A 455 14.28 0.36 2.56
CA LEU A 455 15.63 0.74 2.13
C LEU A 455 16.36 -0.46 1.50
N ILE A 456 16.30 -1.64 2.11
CA ILE A 456 16.89 -2.87 1.54
C ILE A 456 16.24 -3.17 0.17
N ARG A 457 14.93 -3.04 0.04
CA ARG A 457 14.23 -3.23 -1.23
C ARG A 457 14.70 -2.21 -2.28
N ASN A 458 14.88 -0.94 -1.91
CA ASN A 458 15.31 0.12 -2.82
C ASN A 458 16.79 -0.02 -3.24
N GLN A 459 17.62 -0.65 -2.41
CA GLN A 459 19.03 -0.94 -2.75
C GLN A 459 19.14 -2.08 -3.78
N ASN A 460 18.17 -3.01 -3.78
CA ASN A 460 18.21 -4.24 -4.56
C ASN A 460 17.02 -4.29 -5.54
N PRO A 461 17.11 -3.63 -6.71
CA PRO A 461 16.01 -3.59 -7.69
C PRO A 461 15.59 -4.97 -8.20
N GLU A 462 16.43 -5.98 -8.06
CA GLU A 462 16.14 -7.39 -8.34
C GLU A 462 14.96 -7.90 -7.52
N ILE A 463 14.75 -7.37 -6.32
CA ILE A 463 13.61 -7.77 -5.46
C ILE A 463 12.29 -7.52 -6.15
N ALA A 464 12.13 -6.34 -6.75
CA ALA A 464 10.88 -5.94 -7.40
C ALA A 464 10.77 -6.45 -8.85
N ARG A 465 11.89 -6.52 -9.59
CA ARG A 465 11.94 -6.67 -11.05
C ARG A 465 12.47 -8.01 -11.51
N GLY A 466 13.22 -8.72 -10.63
CA GLY A 466 13.97 -9.89 -11.01
C GLY A 466 13.11 -11.05 -11.47
N ASN A 467 13.59 -11.76 -12.51
CA ASN A 467 13.09 -13.08 -12.85
C ASN A 467 13.32 -14.04 -11.70
N ILE A 468 12.31 -14.83 -11.37
CA ILE A 468 12.28 -15.68 -10.17
C ILE A 468 12.67 -17.10 -10.53
N GLU A 469 13.54 -17.67 -9.70
CA GLU A 469 13.86 -19.08 -9.68
C GLU A 469 13.78 -19.59 -8.23
N LEU A 470 13.03 -20.65 -8.00
CA LEU A 470 12.97 -21.32 -6.70
C LEU A 470 14.20 -22.22 -6.55
N VAL A 471 15.01 -21.95 -5.53
CA VAL A 471 16.22 -22.74 -5.28
C VAL A 471 15.85 -24.00 -4.50
N THR A 472 16.03 -25.16 -5.14
CA THR A 472 15.82 -26.45 -4.48
C THR A 472 16.88 -26.67 -3.42
N MET A 473 16.46 -26.80 -2.16
CA MET A 473 17.36 -27.02 -1.05
C MET A 473 17.37 -28.50 -0.61
N ASP A 474 18.56 -29.04 -0.41
CA ASP A 474 18.75 -30.37 0.20
C ASP A 474 18.49 -30.29 1.72
N ARG A 475 17.21 -30.29 2.15
CA ARG A 475 16.86 -30.18 3.57
C ARG A 475 15.52 -30.77 3.93
N ASP A 476 15.49 -31.33 5.14
CA ASP A 476 14.29 -31.81 5.85
C ASP A 476 13.53 -30.68 6.60
N THR A 477 13.62 -29.42 6.16
CA THR A 477 12.95 -28.33 6.88
C THR A 477 12.13 -27.46 5.95
N ASP A 478 10.85 -27.37 6.25
CA ASP A 478 9.84 -26.47 5.69
C ASP A 478 9.96 -25.02 6.21
N LYS A 479 10.89 -24.74 7.13
CA LYS A 479 11.12 -23.44 7.75
C LYS A 479 12.01 -22.50 6.93
N LEU A 480 12.71 -23.01 5.93
CA LEU A 480 13.55 -22.22 5.03
C LEU A 480 12.95 -22.20 3.64
N LEU A 481 12.90 -21.01 3.04
CA LEU A 481 12.66 -20.81 1.63
C LEU A 481 13.83 -20.04 1.03
N PHE A 482 14.30 -20.45 -0.15
CA PHE A 482 15.35 -19.77 -0.88
C PHE A 482 14.88 -19.45 -2.30
N ILE A 483 14.89 -18.16 -2.65
CA ILE A 483 14.44 -17.65 -3.95
C ILE A 483 15.63 -16.94 -4.58
N SER A 484 15.89 -17.25 -5.85
CA SER A 484 16.82 -16.49 -6.70
C SER A 484 16.06 -15.47 -7.52
N LYS A 485 16.63 -14.28 -7.69
CA LYS A 485 16.08 -13.22 -8.55
C LYS A 485 17.20 -12.63 -9.40
N GLU A 486 16.93 -12.49 -10.71
CA GLU A 486 17.90 -11.94 -11.65
C GLU A 486 17.28 -10.76 -12.42
N TYR A 487 17.98 -9.63 -12.44
CA TYR A 487 17.60 -8.43 -13.17
C TYR A 487 18.84 -7.74 -13.75
N ASN A 488 18.83 -7.45 -15.07
CA ASN A 488 19.93 -6.78 -15.78
C ASN A 488 21.31 -7.46 -15.59
N GLY A 489 21.32 -8.78 -15.48
CA GLY A 489 22.55 -9.56 -15.28
C GLY A 489 23.05 -9.61 -13.84
N ASN A 490 22.42 -8.92 -12.91
CA ASN A 490 22.67 -9.06 -11.48
C ASN A 490 21.75 -10.13 -10.89
N LYS A 491 22.33 -11.04 -10.12
CA LYS A 491 21.62 -12.13 -9.48
C LYS A 491 21.77 -12.03 -7.96
N ILE A 492 20.64 -12.05 -7.26
CA ILE A 492 20.59 -12.12 -5.80
C ILE A 492 19.79 -13.33 -5.35
N GLY A 493 20.03 -13.75 -4.12
CA GLY A 493 19.20 -14.73 -3.43
C GLY A 493 18.49 -14.11 -2.25
N ILE A 494 17.30 -14.57 -1.95
CA ILE A 494 16.53 -14.18 -0.76
C ILE A 494 16.26 -15.44 0.03
N VAL A 495 16.83 -15.53 1.23
CA VAL A 495 16.69 -16.67 2.14
C VAL A 495 15.78 -16.26 3.29
N PHE A 496 14.72 -17.00 3.51
CA PHE A 496 13.73 -16.75 4.57
C PHE A 496 13.87 -17.81 5.65
N ASN A 497 13.98 -17.38 6.92
CA ASN A 497 13.76 -18.24 8.08
C ASN A 497 12.35 -17.96 8.64
N PHE A 498 11.40 -18.86 8.36
CA PHE A 498 10.02 -18.78 8.85
C PHE A 498 9.85 -19.31 10.27
N SER A 499 10.91 -19.90 10.88
CA SER A 499 10.78 -20.41 12.24
C SER A 499 10.52 -19.28 13.23
N PRO A 500 9.46 -19.37 14.04
CA PRO A 500 9.20 -18.38 15.09
C PRO A 500 10.05 -18.59 16.34
N TYR A 501 10.76 -19.73 16.45
CA TYR A 501 11.43 -20.14 17.69
C TYR A 501 12.91 -20.51 17.52
N TYR A 502 13.32 -20.89 16.31
CA TYR A 502 14.62 -21.49 16.09
C TYR A 502 15.47 -20.66 15.14
N ASP A 503 16.71 -20.46 15.53
CA ASP A 503 17.75 -20.01 14.62
C ASP A 503 18.13 -21.15 13.68
N LEU A 504 18.39 -20.83 12.43
CA LEU A 504 18.76 -21.81 11.40
C LEU A 504 20.10 -21.45 10.80
N THR A 505 20.82 -22.46 10.34
CA THR A 505 22.09 -22.28 9.64
C THR A 505 21.97 -22.79 8.22
N ILE A 506 22.41 -22.00 7.25
CA ILE A 506 22.45 -22.38 5.84
C ILE A 506 23.85 -22.14 5.27
N ASP A 507 24.30 -23.04 4.40
CA ASP A 507 25.50 -22.86 3.58
C ASP A 507 25.07 -22.22 2.26
N ILE A 508 25.30 -20.93 2.10
CA ILE A 508 24.88 -20.20 0.89
C ILE A 508 25.83 -20.49 -0.29
N LYS A 509 27.09 -20.86 -0.03
CA LYS A 509 28.08 -21.13 -1.08
C LYS A 509 27.77 -22.39 -1.87
N GLN A 510 27.16 -23.41 -1.26
CA GLN A 510 26.75 -24.61 -1.98
C GLN A 510 25.71 -24.30 -3.10
N TYR A 511 25.03 -23.13 -3.01
CA TYR A 511 24.05 -22.66 -4.00
C TYR A 511 24.62 -21.56 -4.93
N GLY A 512 25.93 -21.25 -4.82
CA GLY A 512 26.61 -20.25 -5.66
C GLY A 512 26.55 -18.82 -5.15
N TYR A 513 26.17 -18.59 -3.88
CA TYR A 513 26.12 -17.26 -3.28
C TYR A 513 27.28 -17.07 -2.29
N GLU A 514 27.85 -15.86 -2.26
CA GLU A 514 29.11 -15.63 -1.54
C GLU A 514 28.98 -14.70 -0.33
N GLU A 515 28.06 -13.73 -0.39
CA GLU A 515 28.01 -12.61 0.55
C GLU A 515 26.56 -12.29 0.95
N VAL A 516 26.35 -11.91 2.22
CA VAL A 516 25.10 -11.29 2.67
C VAL A 516 25.19 -9.78 2.47
N ILE A 517 24.31 -9.23 1.65
CA ILE A 517 24.25 -7.81 1.29
C ILE A 517 23.08 -7.06 1.94
N GLY A 518 22.21 -7.77 2.63
CA GLY A 518 21.09 -7.18 3.38
C GLY A 518 20.49 -8.18 4.35
N GLN A 519 19.98 -7.69 5.48
CA GLN A 519 19.38 -8.54 6.50
C GLN A 519 18.19 -7.87 7.16
N ILE A 520 17.12 -8.63 7.33
CA ILE A 520 15.93 -8.25 8.10
C ILE A 520 15.77 -9.25 9.23
N VAL A 521 15.76 -8.77 10.47
CA VAL A 521 15.53 -9.58 11.68
C VAL A 521 14.40 -8.93 12.45
N VAL A 522 13.37 -9.70 12.77
CA VAL A 522 12.14 -9.18 13.39
C VAL A 522 12.31 -8.90 14.89
N ASP A 523 13.16 -9.65 15.54
CA ASP A 523 13.48 -9.44 16.95
C ASP A 523 14.30 -8.15 17.14
N ASN A 524 14.65 -7.83 18.37
CA ASN A 524 15.36 -6.61 18.72
C ASN A 524 16.70 -6.44 17.98
N SER A 525 17.24 -5.22 18.05
CA SER A 525 18.51 -4.82 17.42
C SER A 525 19.75 -5.60 17.87
N GLU A 526 19.65 -6.37 18.96
CA GLU A 526 20.74 -7.25 19.41
C GLU A 526 20.91 -8.52 18.56
N LYS A 527 19.86 -8.93 17.82
CA LYS A 527 19.90 -10.08 16.92
C LYS A 527 20.27 -9.67 15.50
N TYR A 528 21.09 -10.48 14.85
CA TYR A 528 21.55 -10.23 13.49
C TYR A 528 21.83 -11.55 12.76
N ILE A 529 21.85 -11.49 11.43
CA ILE A 529 22.35 -12.60 10.59
C ILE A 529 23.88 -12.53 10.61
N GLY A 530 24.51 -13.59 11.06
CA GLY A 530 25.96 -13.64 11.21
C GLY A 530 26.62 -14.64 10.26
N GLU A 531 27.80 -14.27 9.75
CA GLU A 531 28.64 -15.18 8.98
C GLU A 531 29.39 -16.13 9.91
N LEU A 532 29.23 -17.41 9.67
CA LEU A 532 30.01 -18.47 10.28
C LEU A 532 31.19 -18.84 9.37
N LYS A 533 32.03 -19.76 9.83
CA LYS A 533 33.11 -20.32 9.01
C LYS A 533 32.54 -21.06 7.79
N ASP A 534 33.34 -21.12 6.72
CA ASP A 534 33.12 -21.94 5.52
C ASP A 534 31.86 -21.54 4.70
N GLY A 535 31.45 -20.24 4.70
CA GLY A 535 30.36 -19.74 3.89
C GLY A 535 28.97 -20.05 4.41
N LYS A 536 28.88 -20.45 5.68
CA LYS A 536 27.63 -20.63 6.38
C LYS A 536 27.17 -19.33 7.02
N ILE A 537 25.86 -19.09 7.03
CA ILE A 537 25.24 -18.01 7.77
C ILE A 537 24.30 -18.57 8.83
N LYS A 538 24.28 -17.93 9.99
CA LYS A 538 23.32 -18.20 11.05
C LYS A 538 22.22 -17.15 11.02
N MET A 539 21.00 -17.58 10.84
CA MET A 539 19.81 -16.76 10.69
C MET A 539 18.94 -16.87 11.95
N PRO A 540 18.71 -15.77 12.67
CA PRO A 540 17.75 -15.76 13.78
C PRO A 540 16.35 -16.18 13.35
N SER A 541 15.53 -16.55 14.33
CA SER A 541 14.10 -16.76 14.11
C SER A 541 13.44 -15.54 13.45
N TYR A 542 12.52 -15.75 12.50
CA TYR A 542 11.88 -14.69 11.70
C TYR A 542 12.88 -13.69 11.13
N SER A 543 13.72 -14.19 10.23
CA SER A 543 14.69 -13.34 9.53
C SER A 543 14.74 -13.60 8.03
N ILE A 544 15.26 -12.64 7.30
CA ILE A 544 15.45 -12.71 5.84
C ILE A 544 16.87 -12.23 5.53
N ALA A 545 17.61 -13.02 4.76
CA ALA A 545 18.91 -12.65 4.23
C ALA A 545 18.80 -12.37 2.74
N ILE A 546 19.39 -11.27 2.29
CA ILE A 546 19.66 -11.02 0.88
C ILE A 546 21.12 -11.37 0.62
N VAL A 547 21.34 -12.27 -0.33
CA VAL A 547 22.67 -12.80 -0.64
C VAL A 547 23.02 -12.55 -2.09
N LYS A 548 24.29 -12.22 -2.34
CA LYS A 548 24.82 -11.91 -3.66
C LYS A 548 25.37 -13.17 -4.32
N TRP A 549 25.08 -13.34 -5.61
CA TRP A 549 25.68 -14.37 -6.44
C TRP A 549 27.17 -14.11 -6.64
N GLY A 550 28.00 -15.17 -6.57
CA GLY A 550 29.46 -15.13 -6.74
C GLY A 550 29.92 -15.02 -8.19
#